data_f5cc70032d9f8e4b5ff64c51e3f58bf5
#
_entry.id   f5cc70032d9f8e4b5ff64c51e3f58bf5
#
_cell.length_a   1.000
_cell.length_b   1.000
_cell.length_c   1.000
_cell.angle_alpha   90.00
_cell.angle_beta   90.00
_cell.angle_gamma   90.00
#
_symmetry.space_group_name_H-M   'P 1'
#
loop_
_entity.id
_entity.type
_entity.pdbx_description
1 polymer ?
#
loop_
_entity_poly.entity_id
_entity_poly.type
_entity_poly.pdbx_seq_one_letter_code
_entity_poly.pdbx_strand_id
1 'polypeptide(L)'
;MKKWFLVILAVATLVLGACGDKQEASTQTALERVEKAGKLVVGTTGNYRPFSYMDKNNKLTGYDIEWATIIADELGLELEFVTGQFSGLIPGLVAGKFDVVLSGANATEERKKSVDFSEFYAKDGAVAVVKKGAAGVSGIEDMKGKIVGVNAGSAFEEVVKKIGGYKELKTYPGAAESFADLIAGRVDFVAIGLPAAAEFIKNSTTGNEIEIIGQPFDEKDIAVAIAKDSDDLLEAINKVIQKKKEDGTFDELAMKYFGQTF
;
A
#
# COMPACT_ATOMS: atom_id res chain seq x y z
N MET A 1 -83.12 -20.36 -28.44
CA MET A 1 -83.36 -18.98 -28.82
C MET A 1 -82.06 -18.19 -28.53
N LYS A 2 -81.43 -17.71 -29.63
CA LYS A 2 -80.77 -16.39 -29.72
C LYS A 2 -79.61 -16.13 -28.75
N LYS A 3 -78.52 -15.60 -29.14
CA LYS A 3 -78.01 -14.85 -30.32
C LYS A 3 -76.51 -14.87 -30.21
N TRP A 4 -75.85 -15.24 -31.21
CA TRP A 4 -74.71 -14.64 -31.90
C TRP A 4 -74.22 -13.30 -31.37
N PHE A 5 -72.95 -13.25 -30.99
CA PHE A 5 -72.11 -12.09 -31.17
C PHE A 5 -70.67 -12.55 -31.54
N LEU A 6 -70.37 -12.31 -32.79
CA LEU A 6 -69.04 -12.31 -33.34
C LEU A 6 -68.29 -11.10 -32.73
N VAL A 7 -67.18 -11.34 -32.05
CA VAL A 7 -66.19 -10.28 -31.71
C VAL A 7 -64.95 -10.57 -32.48
N ILE A 8 -64.68 -9.69 -33.43
CA ILE A 8 -63.45 -9.64 -34.23
C ILE A 8 -62.27 -9.32 -33.32
N LEU A 9 -61.38 -10.27 -33.18
CA LEU A 9 -60.07 -10.08 -32.43
C LEU A 9 -59.11 -9.42 -33.39
N ALA A 10 -58.98 -8.10 -33.30
CA ALA A 10 -57.93 -7.35 -33.95
C ALA A 10 -56.58 -7.63 -33.19
N VAL A 11 -55.73 -8.43 -33.81
CA VAL A 11 -54.36 -8.64 -33.33
C VAL A 11 -53.56 -7.38 -33.61
N ALA A 12 -53.43 -6.51 -32.60
CA ALA A 12 -52.48 -5.44 -32.61
C ALA A 12 -51.10 -6.02 -32.23
N THR A 13 -50.28 -6.30 -33.20
CA THR A 13 -48.86 -6.60 -33.01
C THR A 13 -48.16 -5.35 -32.55
N LEU A 14 -48.03 -5.18 -31.21
CA LEU A 14 -47.10 -4.25 -30.59
C LEU A 14 -45.71 -4.81 -30.82
N VAL A 15 -45.02 -4.27 -31.81
CA VAL A 15 -43.57 -4.40 -31.92
C VAL A 15 -42.98 -3.57 -30.79
N LEU A 16 -42.72 -4.19 -29.65
CA LEU A 16 -41.86 -3.67 -28.64
C LEU A 16 -40.41 -3.70 -29.20
N GLY A 17 -40.04 -2.58 -29.81
CA GLY A 17 -38.63 -2.27 -30.01
C GLY A 17 -37.95 -2.23 -28.68
N ALA A 18 -37.39 -3.35 -28.22
CA ALA A 18 -36.40 -3.38 -27.20
C ALA A 18 -35.14 -2.71 -27.78
N CYS A 19 -35.07 -1.39 -27.69
CA CYS A 19 -33.78 -0.72 -27.64
C CYS A 19 -33.10 -1.24 -26.37
N GLY A 20 -32.36 -2.33 -26.52
CA GLY A 20 -31.34 -2.66 -25.58
C GLY A 20 -30.32 -1.55 -25.70
N ASP A 21 -30.40 -0.58 -24.80
CA ASP A 21 -29.22 0.20 -24.45
C ASP A 21 -28.14 -0.83 -24.07
N LYS A 22 -27.32 -1.17 -25.06
CA LYS A 22 -25.98 -1.64 -24.75
C LYS A 22 -25.40 -0.48 -23.97
N GLN A 23 -25.40 -0.61 -22.65
CA GLN A 23 -24.53 0.17 -21.80
C GLN A 23 -23.14 -0.11 -22.37
N GLU A 24 -22.67 0.79 -23.24
CA GLU A 24 -21.27 0.82 -23.65
C GLU A 24 -20.52 0.88 -22.33
N ALA A 25 -19.89 -0.24 -21.98
CA ALA A 25 -18.92 -0.26 -20.89
C ALA A 25 -18.01 0.93 -21.18
N SER A 26 -17.99 1.89 -20.28
CA SER A 26 -17.22 3.11 -20.39
C SER A 26 -15.84 2.74 -20.91
N THR A 27 -15.53 3.08 -22.15
CA THR A 27 -14.19 2.86 -22.77
C THR A 27 -13.17 3.80 -22.18
N GLN A 28 -13.53 4.51 -21.13
CA GLN A 28 -12.70 5.48 -20.46
C GLN A 28 -11.56 4.78 -19.73
N THR A 29 -10.35 5.15 -20.07
CA THR A 29 -9.14 4.62 -19.44
C THR A 29 -9.00 5.09 -18.00
N ALA A 30 -8.06 4.53 -17.24
CA ALA A 30 -7.85 4.90 -15.84
C ALA A 30 -7.38 6.36 -15.73
N LEU A 31 -6.47 6.79 -16.59
CA LEU A 31 -6.00 8.19 -16.63
C LEU A 31 -7.15 9.15 -16.98
N GLU A 32 -7.90 8.88 -18.06
CA GLU A 32 -9.04 9.72 -18.44
C GLU A 32 -10.10 9.82 -17.32
N ARG A 33 -10.28 8.75 -16.53
CA ARG A 33 -11.21 8.75 -15.41
C ARG A 33 -10.78 9.71 -14.31
N VAL A 34 -9.49 9.68 -13.89
CA VAL A 34 -8.98 10.58 -12.85
C VAL A 34 -8.88 12.02 -13.34
N GLU A 35 -8.50 12.26 -14.60
CA GLU A 35 -8.50 13.58 -15.23
C GLU A 35 -9.91 14.19 -15.28
N LYS A 36 -10.90 13.42 -15.71
CA LYS A 36 -12.30 13.86 -15.73
C LYS A 36 -12.85 14.13 -14.33
N ALA A 37 -12.44 13.34 -13.34
CA ALA A 37 -12.79 13.57 -11.95
C ALA A 37 -12.06 14.78 -11.35
N GLY A 38 -10.96 15.21 -11.98
CA GLY A 38 -10.09 16.30 -11.51
C GLY A 38 -9.31 15.95 -10.24
N LYS A 39 -9.27 14.68 -9.84
CA LYS A 39 -8.62 14.25 -8.60
C LYS A 39 -8.01 12.86 -8.69
N LEU A 40 -6.93 12.66 -7.92
CA LEU A 40 -6.29 11.37 -7.66
C LEU A 40 -6.64 10.92 -6.23
N VAL A 41 -7.30 9.77 -6.09
CA VAL A 41 -7.63 9.18 -4.79
C VAL A 41 -6.55 8.18 -4.40
N VAL A 42 -5.88 8.42 -3.29
CA VAL A 42 -4.73 7.64 -2.82
C VAL A 42 -5.06 6.85 -1.56
N GLY A 43 -4.92 5.53 -1.62
CA GLY A 43 -4.98 4.65 -0.47
C GLY A 43 -3.67 4.66 0.31
N THR A 44 -3.72 4.90 1.64
CA THR A 44 -2.55 4.89 2.52
C THR A 44 -2.92 4.47 3.94
N THR A 45 -1.94 4.28 4.84
CA THR A 45 -2.24 3.85 6.23
C THR A 45 -2.33 5.02 7.22
N GLY A 46 -1.41 5.96 7.17
CA GLY A 46 -1.30 7.05 8.15
C GLY A 46 -0.71 6.67 9.52
N ASN A 47 -0.13 5.46 9.65
CA ASN A 47 0.49 4.96 10.88
C ASN A 47 1.85 4.26 10.67
N TYR A 48 2.49 4.48 9.51
CA TYR A 48 3.75 3.84 9.12
C TYR A 48 4.84 4.86 8.81
N ARG A 49 5.54 5.34 9.86
CA ARG A 49 6.68 6.25 9.74
C ARG A 49 7.88 5.54 9.09
N PRO A 50 8.66 6.22 8.26
CA PRO A 50 8.53 7.61 7.79
C PRO A 50 7.66 7.77 6.53
N PHE A 51 6.99 6.73 6.06
CA PHE A 51 6.25 6.68 4.79
C PHE A 51 4.94 7.47 4.83
N SER A 52 3.98 7.07 5.67
CA SER A 52 2.72 7.77 5.88
C SER A 52 2.30 7.76 7.35
N TYR A 53 2.12 8.93 7.94
CA TYR A 53 1.78 9.04 9.37
C TYR A 53 1.10 10.37 9.70
N MET A 54 0.40 10.41 10.84
CA MET A 54 -0.13 11.65 11.39
C MET A 54 0.98 12.39 12.15
N ASP A 55 1.15 13.68 11.86
CA ASP A 55 2.02 14.57 12.63
C ASP A 55 1.39 14.99 13.96
N LYS A 56 2.09 15.83 14.74
CA LYS A 56 1.61 16.35 16.02
C LYS A 56 0.35 17.22 15.91
N ASN A 57 0.03 17.71 14.74
CA ASN A 57 -1.15 18.52 14.45
C ASN A 57 -2.29 17.68 13.83
N ASN A 58 -2.15 16.35 13.85
CA ASN A 58 -3.07 15.40 13.21
C ASN A 58 -3.20 15.60 11.70
N LYS A 59 -2.12 16.06 11.06
CA LYS A 59 -2.02 16.17 9.59
C LYS A 59 -1.30 14.95 9.03
N LEU A 60 -1.88 14.35 8.00
CA LEU A 60 -1.24 13.26 7.27
C LEU A 60 0.02 13.78 6.56
N THR A 61 1.15 13.11 6.76
CA THR A 61 2.47 13.49 6.24
C THR A 61 3.36 12.26 6.05
N GLY A 62 4.53 12.44 5.46
CA GLY A 62 5.52 11.39 5.24
C GLY A 62 5.99 11.33 3.80
N TYR A 63 6.92 10.43 3.55
CA TYR A 63 7.56 10.24 2.26
C TYR A 63 6.55 9.94 1.14
N ASP A 64 5.61 9.02 1.40
CA ASP A 64 4.56 8.66 0.44
C ASP A 64 3.59 9.81 0.17
N ILE A 65 3.35 10.64 1.19
CA ILE A 65 2.43 11.78 1.06
C ILE A 65 3.05 12.87 0.19
N GLU A 66 4.38 13.10 0.30
CA GLU A 66 5.09 14.01 -0.59
C GLU A 66 5.13 13.48 -2.02
N TRP A 67 5.39 12.18 -2.21
CA TRP A 67 5.33 11.57 -3.54
C TRP A 67 3.94 11.63 -4.15
N ALA A 68 2.89 11.35 -3.39
CA ALA A 68 1.52 11.47 -3.87
C ALA A 68 1.19 12.91 -4.28
N THR A 69 1.67 13.90 -3.52
CA THR A 69 1.50 15.32 -3.84
C THR A 69 2.23 15.67 -5.16
N ILE A 70 3.48 15.25 -5.30
CA ILE A 70 4.26 15.46 -6.53
C ILE A 70 3.56 14.85 -7.74
N ILE A 71 3.07 13.61 -7.62
CA ILE A 71 2.37 12.91 -8.71
C ILE A 71 1.10 13.67 -9.08
N ALA A 72 0.28 14.05 -8.11
CA ALA A 72 -0.96 14.77 -8.37
C ALA A 72 -0.71 16.15 -9.01
N ASP A 73 0.26 16.91 -8.49
CA ASP A 73 0.64 18.23 -9.01
C ASP A 73 1.14 18.15 -10.47
N GLU A 74 2.00 17.16 -10.79
CA GLU A 74 2.51 16.96 -12.16
C GLU A 74 1.41 16.51 -13.15
N LEU A 75 0.37 15.81 -12.66
CA LEU A 75 -0.79 15.42 -13.46
C LEU A 75 -1.90 16.49 -13.46
N GLY A 76 -1.75 17.59 -12.72
CA GLY A 76 -2.76 18.65 -12.62
C GLY A 76 -4.04 18.22 -11.90
N LEU A 77 -3.95 17.30 -10.94
CA LEU A 77 -5.07 16.72 -10.21
C LEU A 77 -5.10 17.20 -8.76
N GLU A 78 -6.30 17.34 -8.20
CA GLU A 78 -6.48 17.45 -6.76
C GLU A 78 -6.14 16.11 -6.07
N LEU A 79 -5.68 16.15 -4.81
CA LEU A 79 -5.28 14.98 -4.07
C LEU A 79 -6.31 14.66 -2.96
N GLU A 80 -6.79 13.42 -2.95
CA GLU A 80 -7.65 12.90 -1.89
C GLU A 80 -7.02 11.66 -1.27
N PHE A 81 -6.94 11.59 0.08
CA PHE A 81 -6.42 10.42 0.78
C PHE A 81 -7.54 9.61 1.44
N VAL A 82 -7.47 8.29 1.27
CA VAL A 82 -8.28 7.31 1.99
C VAL A 82 -7.37 6.50 2.88
N THR A 83 -7.51 6.65 4.20
CA THR A 83 -6.69 5.92 5.17
C THR A 83 -7.35 4.62 5.61
N GLY A 84 -6.53 3.58 5.84
CA GLY A 84 -7.01 2.27 6.29
C GLY A 84 -5.92 1.37 6.82
N GLN A 85 -6.30 0.15 7.19
CA GLN A 85 -5.33 -0.88 7.56
C GLN A 85 -4.55 -1.35 6.32
N PHE A 86 -3.24 -1.57 6.46
CA PHE A 86 -2.38 -1.96 5.33
C PHE A 86 -2.90 -3.21 4.60
N SER A 87 -3.34 -4.23 5.35
CA SER A 87 -3.91 -5.46 4.78
C SER A 87 -5.16 -5.25 3.90
N GLY A 88 -5.83 -4.12 4.05
CA GLY A 88 -7.00 -3.72 3.26
C GLY A 88 -6.69 -2.89 2.01
N LEU A 89 -5.43 -2.39 1.86
CA LEU A 89 -5.11 -1.46 0.77
C LEU A 89 -5.12 -2.12 -0.61
N ILE A 90 -4.42 -3.25 -0.80
CA ILE A 90 -4.43 -3.95 -2.10
C ILE A 90 -5.84 -4.46 -2.47
N PRO A 91 -6.58 -5.15 -1.56
CA PRO A 91 -7.98 -5.48 -1.85
C PRO A 91 -8.87 -4.26 -2.14
N GLY A 92 -8.65 -3.14 -1.45
CA GLY A 92 -9.37 -1.89 -1.68
C GLY A 92 -9.09 -1.28 -3.05
N LEU A 93 -7.84 -1.33 -3.51
CA LEU A 93 -7.43 -0.90 -4.85
C LEU A 93 -8.12 -1.75 -5.93
N VAL A 94 -8.07 -3.06 -5.79
CA VAL A 94 -8.75 -4.00 -6.71
C VAL A 94 -10.26 -3.77 -6.75
N ALA A 95 -10.84 -3.36 -5.62
CA ALA A 95 -12.26 -3.01 -5.52
C ALA A 95 -12.59 -1.57 -5.99
N GLY A 96 -11.61 -0.80 -6.47
CA GLY A 96 -11.82 0.56 -6.98
C GLY A 96 -12.16 1.61 -5.91
N LYS A 97 -11.75 1.39 -4.66
CA LYS A 97 -11.98 2.37 -3.57
C LYS A 97 -11.07 3.59 -3.66
N PHE A 98 -9.96 3.46 -4.34
CA PHE A 98 -8.97 4.50 -4.65
C PHE A 98 -8.27 4.14 -5.95
N ASP A 99 -7.61 5.10 -6.56
CA ASP A 99 -6.96 4.94 -7.87
C ASP A 99 -5.58 4.33 -7.77
N VAL A 100 -4.85 4.65 -6.69
CA VAL A 100 -3.49 4.17 -6.42
C VAL A 100 -3.28 3.91 -4.93
N VAL A 101 -2.23 3.15 -4.59
CA VAL A 101 -1.76 2.96 -3.22
C VAL A 101 -0.32 3.46 -3.10
N LEU A 102 -0.09 4.39 -2.16
CA LEU A 102 1.22 4.80 -1.66
C LEU A 102 1.22 4.62 -0.13
N SER A 103 1.90 3.58 0.35
CA SER A 103 1.94 3.22 1.77
C SER A 103 3.16 2.34 2.11
N GLY A 104 4.34 2.69 1.60
CA GLY A 104 5.54 1.85 1.73
C GLY A 104 5.31 0.45 1.14
N ALA A 105 4.55 0.37 0.04
CA ALA A 105 4.12 -0.91 -0.51
C ALA A 105 5.21 -1.58 -1.33
N ASN A 106 5.79 -2.66 -0.81
CA ASN A 106 6.75 -3.48 -1.54
C ASN A 106 6.10 -4.16 -2.75
N ALA A 107 6.75 -4.11 -3.90
CA ALA A 107 6.33 -4.77 -5.14
C ALA A 107 6.63 -6.28 -5.12
N THR A 108 5.88 -7.04 -4.30
CA THR A 108 6.06 -8.50 -4.21
C THR A 108 5.44 -9.24 -5.40
N GLU A 109 6.00 -10.41 -5.75
CA GLU A 109 5.47 -11.24 -6.83
C GLU A 109 4.03 -11.70 -6.55
N GLU A 110 3.64 -11.86 -5.28
CA GLU A 110 2.26 -12.20 -4.91
C GLU A 110 1.31 -11.05 -5.24
N ARG A 111 1.68 -9.81 -4.87
CA ARG A 111 0.85 -8.62 -5.16
C ARG A 111 0.76 -8.32 -6.66
N LYS A 112 1.83 -8.56 -7.42
CA LYS A 112 1.86 -8.40 -8.88
C LYS A 112 0.85 -9.30 -9.62
N LYS A 113 0.33 -10.33 -8.98
CA LYS A 113 -0.77 -11.14 -9.55
C LYS A 113 -2.09 -10.37 -9.61
N SER A 114 -2.31 -9.43 -8.71
CA SER A 114 -3.60 -8.71 -8.54
C SER A 114 -3.53 -7.25 -8.95
N VAL A 115 -2.35 -6.62 -8.89
CA VAL A 115 -2.13 -5.21 -9.19
C VAL A 115 -0.84 -5.04 -9.99
N ASP A 116 -0.68 -3.87 -10.62
CA ASP A 116 0.57 -3.46 -11.23
C ASP A 116 1.31 -2.48 -10.32
N PHE A 117 2.59 -2.29 -10.59
CA PHE A 117 3.46 -1.41 -9.83
C PHE A 117 4.21 -0.49 -10.77
N SER A 118 4.37 0.76 -10.35
CA SER A 118 5.22 1.73 -11.04
C SER A 118 6.70 1.35 -10.97
N GLU A 119 7.55 2.15 -11.60
CA GLU A 119 8.96 2.21 -11.21
C GLU A 119 9.06 2.47 -9.71
N PHE A 120 10.16 1.99 -9.11
CA PHE A 120 10.38 2.21 -7.68
C PHE A 120 10.62 3.70 -7.36
N TYR A 121 10.09 4.13 -6.24
CA TYR A 121 10.38 5.44 -5.65
C TYR A 121 11.12 5.35 -4.30
N ALA A 122 11.28 4.14 -3.75
CA ALA A 122 12.13 3.82 -2.61
C ALA A 122 12.55 2.35 -2.64
N LYS A 123 13.44 1.96 -1.73
CA LYS A 123 13.79 0.57 -1.42
C LYS A 123 13.63 0.30 0.06
N ASP A 124 13.29 -0.93 0.39
CA ASP A 124 13.18 -1.39 1.77
C ASP A 124 13.71 -2.82 1.89
N GLY A 125 14.38 -3.09 3.00
CA GLY A 125 14.82 -4.42 3.40
C GLY A 125 14.27 -4.76 4.77
N ALA A 126 13.84 -5.99 4.97
CA ALA A 126 13.39 -6.47 6.27
C ALA A 126 14.56 -6.49 7.26
N VAL A 127 14.29 -6.08 8.49
CA VAL A 127 15.23 -6.20 9.61
C VAL A 127 14.57 -6.94 10.77
N ALA A 128 15.41 -7.62 11.55
CA ALA A 128 15.01 -8.18 12.83
C ALA A 128 15.29 -7.15 13.95
N VAL A 129 14.26 -6.83 14.72
CA VAL A 129 14.35 -5.92 15.87
C VAL A 129 14.07 -6.72 17.13
N VAL A 130 14.90 -6.52 18.14
CA VAL A 130 14.81 -7.18 19.45
C VAL A 130 14.87 -6.17 20.57
N LYS A 131 14.53 -6.60 21.78
CA LYS A 131 14.79 -5.79 22.97
C LYS A 131 16.28 -5.65 23.16
N LYS A 132 16.74 -4.46 23.50
CA LYS A 132 18.16 -4.14 23.66
C LYS A 132 18.84 -5.05 24.68
N GLY A 133 19.96 -5.62 24.26
CA GLY A 133 20.71 -6.58 25.09
C GLY A 133 20.13 -7.99 25.12
N ALA A 134 19.24 -8.34 24.20
CA ALA A 134 18.75 -9.70 24.07
C ALA A 134 19.90 -10.67 23.78
N ALA A 135 20.06 -11.68 24.62
CA ALA A 135 21.18 -12.62 24.52
C ALA A 135 20.89 -13.73 23.50
N GLY A 136 21.93 -14.18 22.80
CA GLY A 136 21.86 -15.35 21.92
C GLY A 136 21.06 -15.14 20.64
N VAL A 137 20.98 -13.89 20.18
CA VAL A 137 20.32 -13.48 18.92
C VAL A 137 21.25 -12.59 18.10
N SER A 138 21.38 -12.90 16.82
CA SER A 138 22.28 -12.20 15.89
C SER A 138 21.62 -11.85 14.54
N GLY A 139 20.47 -12.43 14.25
CA GLY A 139 19.74 -12.20 13.02
C GLY A 139 18.35 -12.85 13.01
N ILE A 140 17.70 -12.81 11.87
CA ILE A 140 16.33 -13.32 11.72
C ILE A 140 16.28 -14.86 11.90
N GLU A 141 17.36 -15.57 11.65
CA GLU A 141 17.45 -17.02 11.77
C GLU A 141 17.24 -17.49 13.23
N ASP A 142 17.54 -16.61 14.19
CA ASP A 142 17.39 -16.88 15.63
C ASP A 142 15.95 -16.75 16.12
N MET A 143 15.00 -16.45 15.23
CA MET A 143 13.58 -16.41 15.57
C MET A 143 12.97 -17.81 15.85
N LYS A 144 13.72 -18.89 15.58
CA LYS A 144 13.26 -20.26 15.82
C LYS A 144 12.87 -20.47 17.27
N GLY A 145 11.63 -20.96 17.47
CA GLY A 145 11.04 -21.17 18.81
C GLY A 145 10.66 -19.90 19.56
N LYS A 146 10.74 -18.73 18.93
CA LYS A 146 10.41 -17.40 19.48
C LYS A 146 9.03 -16.93 19.07
N ILE A 147 8.51 -15.92 19.76
CA ILE A 147 7.28 -15.23 19.39
C ILE A 147 7.69 -14.03 18.52
N VAL A 148 7.20 -14.00 17.28
CA VAL A 148 7.56 -12.98 16.28
C VAL A 148 6.38 -12.06 16.00
N GLY A 149 6.62 -10.75 16.01
CA GLY A 149 5.67 -9.73 15.62
C GLY A 149 5.92 -9.24 14.19
N VAL A 150 4.85 -9.01 13.42
CA VAL A 150 4.91 -8.43 12.07
C VAL A 150 3.68 -7.54 11.83
N ASN A 151 3.77 -6.61 10.88
CA ASN A 151 2.60 -5.86 10.44
C ASN A 151 1.72 -6.75 9.54
N ALA A 152 0.42 -6.77 9.82
CA ALA A 152 -0.56 -7.59 9.10
C ALA A 152 -0.60 -7.25 7.60
N GLY A 153 -0.49 -8.25 6.74
CA GLY A 153 -0.49 -8.10 5.29
C GLY A 153 0.80 -7.53 4.69
N SER A 154 1.86 -7.31 5.50
CA SER A 154 3.15 -6.82 5.01
C SER A 154 3.92 -7.90 4.24
N ALA A 155 4.87 -7.48 3.38
CA ALA A 155 5.80 -8.40 2.75
C ALA A 155 6.65 -9.15 3.79
N PHE A 156 6.91 -8.55 4.94
CA PHE A 156 7.69 -9.13 6.02
C PHE A 156 6.94 -10.27 6.72
N GLU A 157 5.60 -10.22 6.79
CA GLU A 157 4.78 -11.35 7.25
C GLU A 157 4.95 -12.55 6.33
N GLU A 158 4.96 -12.33 5.00
CA GLU A 158 5.19 -13.40 4.02
C GLU A 158 6.58 -14.03 4.19
N VAL A 159 7.61 -13.20 4.37
CA VAL A 159 9.00 -13.66 4.57
C VAL A 159 9.14 -14.47 5.84
N VAL A 160 8.61 -13.99 6.97
CA VAL A 160 8.65 -14.69 8.26
C VAL A 160 7.91 -16.04 8.16
N LYS A 161 6.75 -16.06 7.51
CA LYS A 161 6.01 -17.31 7.25
C LYS A 161 6.81 -18.31 6.42
N LYS A 162 7.55 -17.83 5.41
CA LYS A 162 8.38 -18.65 4.54
C LYS A 162 9.60 -19.22 5.28
N ILE A 163 10.25 -18.42 6.13
CA ILE A 163 11.37 -18.89 6.97
C ILE A 163 10.87 -19.94 7.96
N GLY A 164 9.75 -19.68 8.63
CA GLY A 164 9.11 -20.62 9.56
C GLY A 164 9.92 -20.85 10.83
N GLY A 165 9.54 -21.88 11.59
CA GLY A 165 10.23 -22.31 12.82
C GLY A 165 9.95 -21.45 14.06
N TYR A 166 9.26 -20.33 13.97
CA TYR A 166 8.82 -19.54 15.11
C TYR A 166 7.82 -20.33 16.00
N LYS A 167 7.72 -19.95 17.27
CA LYS A 167 6.73 -20.51 18.20
C LYS A 167 5.33 -19.97 17.93
N GLU A 168 5.24 -18.68 17.68
CA GLU A 168 4.00 -17.95 17.42
C GLU A 168 4.28 -16.75 16.53
N LEU A 169 3.38 -16.45 15.59
CA LEU A 169 3.42 -15.24 14.76
C LEU A 169 2.25 -14.33 15.16
N LYS A 170 2.56 -13.16 15.71
CA LYS A 170 1.58 -12.12 16.04
C LYS A 170 1.56 -11.05 14.96
N THR A 171 0.38 -10.71 14.50
CA THR A 171 0.19 -9.65 13.51
C THR A 171 -0.36 -8.39 14.16
N TYR A 172 0.16 -7.23 13.74
CA TYR A 172 -0.17 -5.92 14.29
C TYR A 172 -0.70 -4.99 13.20
N PRO A 173 -1.55 -4.01 13.58
CA PRO A 173 -2.05 -3.01 12.62
C PRO A 173 -0.99 -2.01 12.18
N GLY A 174 0.07 -1.82 12.96
CA GLY A 174 1.15 -0.89 12.68
C GLY A 174 2.43 -1.16 13.48
N ALA A 175 3.46 -0.37 13.18
CA ALA A 175 4.79 -0.51 13.80
C ALA A 175 4.78 -0.18 15.30
N ALA A 176 4.02 0.82 15.71
CA ALA A 176 4.00 1.27 17.11
C ALA A 176 3.50 0.17 18.05
N GLU A 177 2.46 -0.56 17.67
CA GLU A 177 1.88 -1.63 18.48
C GLU A 177 2.85 -2.83 18.55
N SER A 178 3.52 -3.18 17.44
CA SER A 178 4.48 -4.28 17.44
C SER A 178 5.70 -3.96 18.33
N PHE A 179 6.22 -2.74 18.27
CA PHE A 179 7.33 -2.31 19.13
C PHE A 179 6.92 -2.18 20.61
N ALA A 180 5.70 -1.73 20.89
CA ALA A 180 5.20 -1.71 22.26
C ALA A 180 5.12 -3.12 22.87
N ASP A 181 4.72 -4.12 22.09
CA ASP A 181 4.72 -5.52 22.52
C ASP A 181 6.12 -6.09 22.67
N LEU A 182 7.06 -5.70 21.81
CA LEU A 182 8.48 -6.08 21.93
C LEU A 182 9.09 -5.53 23.22
N ILE A 183 8.92 -4.23 23.49
CA ILE A 183 9.43 -3.57 24.70
C ILE A 183 8.83 -4.20 25.97
N ALA A 184 7.52 -4.52 25.92
CA ALA A 184 6.84 -5.19 27.03
C ALA A 184 7.18 -6.68 27.16
N GLY A 185 7.97 -7.27 26.26
CA GLY A 185 8.35 -8.69 26.28
C GLY A 185 7.21 -9.65 25.90
N ARG A 186 6.18 -9.17 25.20
CA ARG A 186 5.08 -10.01 24.68
C ARG A 186 5.37 -10.65 23.33
N VAL A 187 6.40 -10.16 22.63
CA VAL A 187 7.07 -10.79 21.51
C VAL A 187 8.58 -10.73 21.74
N ASP A 188 9.31 -11.68 21.16
CA ASP A 188 10.79 -11.75 21.25
C ASP A 188 11.45 -10.99 20.11
N PHE A 189 10.81 -10.96 18.94
CA PHE A 189 11.28 -10.33 17.71
C PHE A 189 10.16 -9.51 17.07
N VAL A 190 10.55 -8.45 16.35
CA VAL A 190 9.69 -7.81 15.34
C VAL A 190 10.45 -7.83 14.02
N ALA A 191 9.81 -8.36 12.96
CA ALA A 191 10.30 -8.26 11.59
C ALA A 191 9.57 -7.11 10.88
N ILE A 192 10.33 -6.12 10.41
CA ILE A 192 9.79 -4.88 9.85
C ILE A 192 10.81 -4.26 8.88
N GLY A 193 10.38 -3.29 8.07
CA GLY A 193 11.27 -2.53 7.20
C GLY A 193 12.32 -1.71 7.95
N LEU A 194 13.54 -1.67 7.41
CA LEU A 194 14.65 -0.92 7.98
C LEU A 194 14.32 0.56 8.24
N PRO A 195 13.71 1.31 7.29
CA PRO A 195 13.39 2.71 7.53
C PRO A 195 12.46 2.93 8.73
N ALA A 196 11.45 2.07 8.89
CA ALA A 196 10.52 2.18 10.01
C ALA A 196 11.17 1.83 11.36
N ALA A 197 12.02 0.81 11.39
CA ALA A 197 12.80 0.46 12.58
C ALA A 197 13.78 1.59 12.98
N ALA A 198 14.54 2.10 12.02
CA ALA A 198 15.51 3.16 12.24
C ALA A 198 14.85 4.47 12.71
N GLU A 199 13.71 4.83 12.10
CA GLU A 199 12.91 6.01 12.50
C GLU A 199 12.42 5.89 13.93
N PHE A 200 11.85 4.74 14.30
CA PHE A 200 11.37 4.51 15.67
C PHE A 200 12.51 4.57 16.70
N ILE A 201 13.63 3.90 16.43
CA ILE A 201 14.81 3.91 17.33
C ILE A 201 15.34 5.34 17.52
N LYS A 202 15.36 6.14 16.46
CA LYS A 202 15.88 7.52 16.51
C LYS A 202 14.94 8.50 17.20
N ASN A 203 13.63 8.40 16.95
CA ASN A 203 12.67 9.47 17.26
C ASN A 203 11.65 9.12 18.35
N SER A 204 11.52 7.83 18.74
CA SER A 204 10.63 7.43 19.83
C SER A 204 11.32 7.63 21.20
N THR A 205 10.54 7.98 22.21
CA THR A 205 11.02 8.06 23.60
C THR A 205 11.47 6.70 24.16
N THR A 206 10.98 5.62 23.61
CA THR A 206 11.33 4.24 23.97
C THR A 206 12.22 3.55 22.92
N GLY A 207 12.67 4.27 21.90
CA GLY A 207 13.51 3.72 20.84
C GLY A 207 14.84 3.13 21.33
N ASN A 208 15.36 3.67 22.44
CA ASN A 208 16.58 3.19 23.07
C ASN A 208 16.42 1.83 23.81
N GLU A 209 15.20 1.30 23.92
CA GLU A 209 14.92 0.00 24.55
C GLU A 209 14.99 -1.18 23.57
N ILE A 210 15.09 -0.88 22.26
CA ILE A 210 15.15 -1.89 21.20
C ILE A 210 16.38 -1.65 20.31
N GLU A 211 16.78 -2.66 19.56
CA GLU A 211 17.87 -2.60 18.61
C GLU A 211 17.63 -3.48 17.40
N ILE A 212 18.18 -3.06 16.25
CA ILE A 212 18.24 -3.88 15.04
C ILE A 212 19.40 -4.85 15.19
N ILE A 213 19.15 -6.11 14.82
CA ILE A 213 20.18 -7.16 14.78
C ILE A 213 20.32 -7.74 13.38
N GLY A 214 21.54 -8.20 13.06
CA GLY A 214 21.88 -8.75 11.75
C GLY A 214 21.91 -7.70 10.64
N GLN A 215 21.90 -8.19 9.41
CA GLN A 215 21.85 -7.36 8.21
C GLN A 215 20.41 -7.31 7.68
N PRO A 216 20.04 -6.24 6.94
CA PRO A 216 18.80 -6.25 6.18
C PRO A 216 18.74 -7.47 5.24
N PHE A 217 17.58 -8.04 5.11
CA PHE A 217 17.31 -9.20 4.26
C PHE A 217 16.05 -8.95 3.41
N ASP A 218 15.91 -9.71 2.33
CA ASP A 218 14.74 -9.65 1.43
C ASP A 218 14.43 -8.23 0.95
N GLU A 219 15.47 -7.51 0.47
CA GLU A 219 15.30 -6.17 -0.09
C GLU A 219 14.34 -6.19 -1.28
N LYS A 220 13.44 -5.19 -1.30
CA LYS A 220 12.42 -5.02 -2.32
C LYS A 220 12.24 -3.55 -2.68
N ASP A 221 11.84 -3.35 -3.93
CA ASP A 221 11.38 -2.05 -4.40
C ASP A 221 10.07 -1.66 -3.72
N ILE A 222 9.97 -0.40 -3.33
CA ILE A 222 8.72 0.26 -2.96
C ILE A 222 8.25 1.04 -4.18
N ALA A 223 7.01 0.78 -4.58
CA ALA A 223 6.43 1.34 -5.79
C ALA A 223 4.95 1.69 -5.59
N VAL A 224 4.42 2.55 -6.44
CA VAL A 224 2.99 2.88 -6.45
C VAL A 224 2.23 1.67 -6.97
N ALA A 225 1.30 1.13 -6.18
CA ALA A 225 0.43 0.07 -6.66
C ALA A 225 -0.78 0.66 -7.38
N ILE A 226 -1.13 0.08 -8.53
CA ILE A 226 -2.16 0.54 -9.46
C ILE A 226 -3.00 -0.69 -9.85
N ALA A 227 -4.30 -0.52 -10.08
CA ALA A 227 -5.16 -1.61 -10.51
C ALA A 227 -4.70 -2.16 -11.88
N LYS A 228 -4.94 -3.45 -12.12
CA LYS A 228 -4.72 -4.06 -13.44
C LYS A 228 -5.50 -3.31 -14.53
N ASP A 229 -5.01 -3.40 -15.74
CA ASP A 229 -5.63 -2.76 -16.91
C ASP A 229 -5.69 -1.22 -16.82
N SER A 230 -4.71 -0.61 -16.10
CA SER A 230 -4.58 0.85 -15.92
C SER A 230 -3.24 1.35 -16.49
N ASP A 231 -2.83 0.82 -17.63
CA ASP A 231 -1.49 1.03 -18.23
C ASP A 231 -1.20 2.52 -18.51
N ASP A 232 -2.21 3.29 -18.90
CA ASP A 232 -2.09 4.73 -19.17
C ASP A 232 -1.78 5.53 -17.90
N LEU A 233 -2.46 5.25 -16.78
CA LEU A 233 -2.18 5.87 -15.49
C LEU A 233 -0.82 5.43 -14.96
N LEU A 234 -0.46 4.15 -15.12
CA LEU A 234 0.86 3.61 -14.77
C LEU A 234 1.97 4.33 -15.54
N GLU A 235 1.82 4.49 -16.85
CA GLU A 235 2.80 5.19 -17.70
C GLU A 235 2.94 6.66 -17.29
N ALA A 236 1.82 7.35 -17.02
CA ALA A 236 1.83 8.74 -16.57
C ALA A 236 2.59 8.89 -15.24
N ILE A 237 2.35 8.00 -14.25
CA ILE A 237 3.06 8.01 -12.98
C ILE A 237 4.55 7.69 -13.15
N ASN A 238 4.90 6.72 -14.00
CA ASN A 238 6.30 6.40 -14.28
C ASN A 238 7.06 7.58 -14.89
N LYS A 239 6.44 8.33 -15.81
CA LYS A 239 7.03 9.57 -16.36
C LYS A 239 7.32 10.60 -15.28
N VAL A 240 6.42 10.76 -14.30
CA VAL A 240 6.65 11.66 -13.16
C VAL A 240 7.83 11.16 -12.32
N ILE A 241 7.85 9.87 -11.94
CA ILE A 241 8.95 9.31 -11.14
C ILE A 241 10.29 9.51 -11.86
N GLN A 242 10.36 9.20 -13.16
CA GLN A 242 11.58 9.37 -13.95
C GLN A 242 12.02 10.84 -14.02
N LYS A 243 11.11 11.77 -14.27
CA LYS A 243 11.39 13.20 -14.25
C LYS A 243 11.99 13.64 -12.91
N LYS A 244 11.48 13.11 -11.78
CA LYS A 244 11.95 13.44 -10.43
C LYS A 244 13.28 12.77 -10.08
N LYS A 245 13.62 11.66 -10.72
CA LYS A 245 14.99 11.09 -10.69
C LYS A 245 15.98 11.98 -11.45
N GLU A 246 15.58 12.51 -12.60
CA GLU A 246 16.44 13.34 -13.44
C GLU A 246 16.68 14.75 -12.87
N ASP A 247 15.69 15.34 -12.20
CA ASP A 247 15.79 16.70 -11.62
C ASP A 247 16.37 16.73 -10.19
N GLY A 248 16.67 15.55 -9.61
CA GLY A 248 17.27 15.41 -8.28
C GLY A 248 16.27 15.37 -7.12
N THR A 249 14.98 15.62 -7.33
CA THR A 249 13.94 15.60 -6.29
C THR A 249 13.86 14.23 -5.60
N PHE A 250 14.06 13.14 -6.36
CA PHE A 250 14.10 11.78 -5.84
C PHE A 250 15.13 11.62 -4.73
N ASP A 251 16.37 12.05 -4.99
CA ASP A 251 17.47 11.95 -4.04
C ASP A 251 17.30 12.90 -2.85
N GLU A 252 16.78 14.11 -3.07
CA GLU A 252 16.48 15.07 -2.01
C GLU A 252 15.47 14.50 -1.01
N LEU A 253 14.38 13.89 -1.51
CA LEU A 253 13.38 13.25 -0.67
C LEU A 253 13.94 12.02 0.07
N ALA A 254 14.72 11.18 -0.61
CA ALA A 254 15.37 10.04 0.01
C ALA A 254 16.30 10.47 1.15
N MET A 255 17.14 11.48 0.93
CA MET A 255 18.01 12.07 1.96
C MET A 255 17.22 12.66 3.12
N LYS A 256 16.13 13.37 2.84
CA LYS A 256 15.27 13.98 3.88
C LYS A 256 14.67 12.95 4.83
N TYR A 257 14.16 11.85 4.31
CA TYR A 257 13.40 10.87 5.08
C TYR A 257 14.25 9.69 5.58
N PHE A 258 15.25 9.27 4.82
CA PHE A 258 16.04 8.07 5.11
C PHE A 258 17.51 8.38 5.41
N GLY A 259 18.00 9.59 5.10
CA GLY A 259 19.40 9.96 5.28
C GLY A 259 20.35 9.29 4.30
N GLN A 260 19.82 8.72 3.23
CA GLN A 260 20.57 8.06 2.14
C GLN A 260 19.79 8.15 0.83
N THR A 261 20.46 7.92 -0.29
CA THR A 261 19.87 7.74 -1.63
C THR A 261 19.72 6.25 -1.95
N PHE A 262 19.00 5.91 -3.01
CA PHE A 262 18.71 4.52 -3.43
C PHE A 262 19.39 4.16 -4.74
#